data_f62c7e2f76812841c0b5727e2f9e1eb8
#
_entry.id   f62c7e2f76812841c0b5727e2f9e1eb8
#
_cell.length_a   1.000
_cell.length_b   1.000
_cell.length_c   1.000
_cell.angle_alpha   90.00
_cell.angle_beta   90.00
_cell.angle_gamma   90.00
#
_symmetry.space_group_name_H-M   'P 1'
#
loop_
_entity.id
_entity.type
_entity.pdbx_description
1 polymer ?
#
loop_
_entity_poly.entity_id
_entity_poly.type
_entity_poly.pdbx_seq_one_letter_code
_entity_poly.pdbx_strand_id
1 'polypeptide(L)'
;QHPANFKQVLAGQLPHLGLLVSGGNTLLFEISTAGVLKVLAETVDDAAGEALDKGAKLLGIAYPGGPQVEKLAQQGDPHTFDFPKAIAPRNERRFSFSGLKTSLRYRMEKMTDAELEAQLPNICASYQKAVIDQLLGKTKHILEVESYQSIGLSGGVSNNKALRAGVQRLAQRYKIRCMMAQAQHTGDNAAMIAFAAYADPTGTNTSEVNIAPSLRLDQFC
;
A
#
# COMPACT_ATOMS: atom_id res chain seq x y z
N GLN A 1 11.82 22.76 1.21
CA GLN A 1 13.07 22.62 1.96
C GLN A 1 14.22 22.61 0.98
N HIS A 2 15.31 23.34 1.28
CA HIS A 2 16.44 23.45 0.38
C HIS A 2 17.17 22.11 0.23
N PRO A 3 17.54 21.66 -0.97
CA PRO A 3 18.17 20.34 -1.20
C PRO A 3 19.45 20.09 -0.45
N ALA A 4 20.20 21.14 -0.10
CA ALA A 4 21.41 21.01 0.71
C ALA A 4 21.19 20.31 2.06
N ASN A 5 19.95 20.38 2.62
CA ASN A 5 19.59 19.73 3.88
C ASN A 5 18.91 18.37 3.70
N PHE A 6 18.64 17.96 2.44
CA PHE A 6 17.88 16.73 2.18
C PHE A 6 18.59 15.48 2.73
N LYS A 7 19.88 15.33 2.47
CA LYS A 7 20.68 14.19 2.96
C LYS A 7 20.69 14.12 4.49
N GLN A 8 20.79 15.26 5.18
CA GLN A 8 20.75 15.31 6.64
C GLN A 8 19.35 15.00 7.19
N VAL A 9 18.29 15.52 6.54
CA VAL A 9 16.91 15.23 6.90
C VAL A 9 16.61 13.75 6.70
N LEU A 10 17.08 13.15 5.58
CA LEU A 10 16.91 11.74 5.31
C LEU A 10 17.65 10.87 6.33
N ALA A 11 18.91 11.20 6.67
CA ALA A 11 19.70 10.47 7.66
C ALA A 11 18.99 10.40 9.02
N GLY A 12 18.30 11.46 9.43
CA GLY A 12 17.50 11.50 10.66
C GLY A 12 16.19 10.68 10.62
N GLN A 13 15.86 10.09 9.46
CA GLN A 13 14.68 9.22 9.29
C GLN A 13 15.04 7.72 9.21
N LEU A 14 16.34 7.40 9.13
CA LEU A 14 16.83 6.02 8.95
C LEU A 14 17.06 5.31 10.29
N PRO A 15 16.82 4.00 10.39
CA PRO A 15 16.28 3.15 9.33
C PRO A 15 14.79 3.45 9.08
N HIS A 16 14.36 3.35 7.82
CA HIS A 16 13.02 3.66 7.35
C HIS A 16 12.27 2.41 6.90
N LEU A 17 11.03 2.23 7.34
CA LEU A 17 10.12 1.21 6.83
C LEU A 17 9.16 1.85 5.83
N GLY A 18 9.20 1.44 4.56
CA GLY A 18 8.30 1.91 3.51
C GLY A 18 7.22 0.89 3.16
N LEU A 19 5.98 1.34 3.06
CA LEU A 19 4.86 0.58 2.50
C LEU A 19 4.46 1.23 1.17
N LEU A 20 4.74 0.53 0.06
CA LEU A 20 4.32 0.93 -1.29
C LEU A 20 3.07 0.15 -1.67
N VAL A 21 1.98 0.87 -1.97
CA VAL A 21 0.69 0.28 -2.35
C VAL A 21 0.10 1.01 -3.55
N SER A 22 0.01 0.31 -4.68
CA SER A 22 -0.54 0.85 -5.93
C SER A 22 -1.46 -0.17 -6.62
N GLY A 23 -1.90 0.15 -7.84
CA GLY A 23 -2.61 -0.79 -8.71
C GLY A 23 -1.76 -1.97 -9.15
N GLY A 24 -0.44 -1.79 -9.30
CA GLY A 24 0.47 -2.83 -9.79
C GLY A 24 1.46 -3.36 -8.74
N ASN A 25 1.64 -2.66 -7.61
CA ASN A 25 2.65 -3.02 -6.63
C ASN A 25 2.09 -3.02 -5.20
N THR A 26 2.49 -4.02 -4.42
CA THR A 26 2.26 -4.06 -2.98
C THR A 26 3.48 -4.69 -2.32
N LEU A 27 4.25 -3.86 -1.61
CA LEU A 27 5.46 -4.32 -0.95
C LEU A 27 5.81 -3.50 0.29
N LEU A 28 6.50 -4.13 1.22
CA LEU A 28 7.20 -3.50 2.33
C LEU A 28 8.70 -3.54 2.05
N PHE A 29 9.38 -2.44 2.27
CA PHE A 29 10.83 -2.33 2.14
C PHE A 29 11.41 -1.56 3.31
N GLU A 30 12.68 -1.78 3.57
CA GLU A 30 13.46 -0.96 4.48
C GLU A 30 14.52 -0.16 3.72
N ILE A 31 14.86 1.00 4.26
CA ILE A 31 16.10 1.70 3.94
C ILE A 31 16.91 1.72 5.24
N SER A 32 18.04 1.02 5.24
CA SER A 32 18.91 0.90 6.40
C SER A 32 19.58 2.23 6.77
N THR A 33 20.26 2.29 7.90
CA THR A 33 21.09 3.45 8.29
C THR A 33 22.22 3.73 7.32
N ALA A 34 22.67 2.71 6.58
CA ALA A 34 23.69 2.86 5.51
C ALA A 34 23.07 3.31 4.16
N GLY A 35 21.75 3.51 4.09
CA GLY A 35 21.06 3.87 2.85
C GLY A 35 20.77 2.69 1.92
N VAL A 36 21.02 1.46 2.35
CA VAL A 36 20.75 0.26 1.55
C VAL A 36 19.27 -0.06 1.61
N LEU A 37 18.68 -0.26 0.43
CA LEU A 37 17.28 -0.65 0.28
C LEU A 37 17.15 -2.17 0.22
N LYS A 38 16.17 -2.72 0.96
CA LYS A 38 15.85 -4.15 0.97
C LYS A 38 14.35 -4.37 0.97
N VAL A 39 13.84 -5.22 0.09
CA VAL A 39 12.45 -5.65 0.10
C VAL A 39 12.23 -6.67 1.23
N LEU A 40 11.27 -6.39 2.11
CA LEU A 40 10.95 -7.23 3.27
C LEU A 40 9.76 -8.14 3.02
N ALA A 41 8.77 -7.67 2.26
CA ALA A 41 7.58 -8.43 1.88
C ALA A 41 7.03 -7.88 0.56
N GLU A 42 6.49 -8.77 -0.27
CA GLU A 42 5.82 -8.40 -1.52
C GLU A 42 4.59 -9.27 -1.76
N THR A 43 3.70 -8.84 -2.66
CA THR A 43 2.57 -9.68 -3.05
C THR A 43 3.00 -10.81 -3.96
N VAL A 44 2.38 -11.99 -3.78
CA VAL A 44 2.62 -13.18 -4.62
C VAL A 44 1.55 -13.35 -5.71
N ASP A 45 0.54 -12.49 -5.68
CA ASP A 45 -0.56 -12.51 -6.65
C ASP A 45 -1.02 -11.07 -6.97
N ASP A 46 -2.29 -10.74 -6.86
CA ASP A 46 -2.79 -9.40 -7.13
C ASP A 46 -2.14 -8.35 -6.20
N ALA A 47 -1.90 -7.15 -6.70
CA ALA A 47 -1.62 -5.99 -5.86
C ALA A 47 -2.88 -5.56 -5.09
N ALA A 48 -2.72 -4.87 -3.96
CA ALA A 48 -3.86 -4.44 -3.15
C ALA A 48 -4.81 -3.49 -3.90
N GLY A 49 -4.28 -2.59 -4.74
CA GLY A 49 -5.11 -1.73 -5.59
C GLY A 49 -5.86 -2.53 -6.66
N GLU A 50 -5.20 -3.49 -7.29
CA GLU A 50 -5.82 -4.41 -8.24
C GLU A 50 -6.92 -5.25 -7.58
N ALA A 51 -6.71 -5.72 -6.35
CA ALA A 51 -7.72 -6.44 -5.60
C ALA A 51 -8.96 -5.57 -5.32
N LEU A 52 -8.76 -4.29 -4.97
CA LEU A 52 -9.86 -3.33 -4.79
C LEU A 52 -10.62 -3.10 -6.11
N ASP A 53 -9.92 -2.91 -7.22
CA ASP A 53 -10.53 -2.70 -8.55
C ASP A 53 -11.27 -3.96 -9.04
N LYS A 54 -10.70 -5.15 -8.84
CA LYS A 54 -11.36 -6.42 -9.17
C LYS A 54 -12.61 -6.66 -8.32
N GLY A 55 -12.56 -6.32 -7.02
CA GLY A 55 -13.72 -6.37 -6.14
C GLY A 55 -14.82 -5.40 -6.58
N ALA A 56 -14.45 -4.16 -6.88
CA ALA A 56 -15.35 -3.15 -7.43
C ALA A 56 -16.05 -3.62 -8.70
N LYS A 57 -15.27 -4.17 -9.65
CA LYS A 57 -15.81 -4.71 -10.90
C LYS A 57 -16.83 -5.82 -10.68
N LEU A 58 -16.60 -6.73 -9.73
CA LEU A 58 -17.57 -7.77 -9.38
C LEU A 58 -18.89 -7.17 -8.85
N LEU A 59 -18.79 -6.09 -8.08
CA LEU A 59 -19.94 -5.36 -7.51
C LEU A 59 -20.63 -4.43 -8.50
N GLY A 60 -20.22 -4.41 -9.78
CA GLY A 60 -20.77 -3.50 -10.78
C GLY A 60 -20.36 -2.04 -10.62
N ILE A 61 -19.34 -1.77 -9.80
CA ILE A 61 -18.85 -0.42 -9.52
C ILE A 61 -17.87 0.01 -10.63
N ALA A 62 -18.04 1.25 -11.13
CA ALA A 62 -17.25 1.79 -12.23
C ALA A 62 -15.78 2.00 -11.83
N TYR A 63 -14.90 1.92 -12.85
CA TYR A 63 -13.47 2.24 -12.71
C TYR A 63 -13.24 3.77 -12.58
N PRO A 64 -12.29 4.23 -11.75
CA PRO A 64 -11.40 3.44 -10.87
C PRO A 64 -12.16 2.93 -9.63
N GLY A 65 -12.04 1.62 -9.38
CA GLY A 65 -12.84 0.93 -8.37
C GLY A 65 -12.46 1.28 -6.93
N GLY A 66 -11.17 1.36 -6.64
CA GLY A 66 -10.67 1.63 -5.28
C GLY A 66 -11.28 2.87 -4.62
N PRO A 67 -11.26 4.06 -5.26
CA PRO A 67 -11.90 5.27 -4.72
C PRO A 67 -13.42 5.15 -4.54
N GLN A 68 -14.11 4.43 -5.43
CA GLN A 68 -15.56 4.22 -5.33
C GLN A 68 -15.91 3.26 -4.19
N VAL A 69 -15.14 2.17 -4.04
CA VAL A 69 -15.26 1.26 -2.88
C VAL A 69 -15.04 2.04 -1.58
N GLU A 70 -14.03 2.90 -1.51
CA GLU A 70 -13.79 3.73 -0.33
C GLU A 70 -14.96 4.66 -0.01
N LYS A 71 -15.53 5.31 -1.05
CA LYS A 71 -16.69 6.21 -0.88
C LYS A 71 -17.90 5.48 -0.31
N LEU A 72 -18.21 4.30 -0.84
CA LEU A 72 -19.31 3.46 -0.35
C LEU A 72 -19.00 2.90 1.04
N ALA A 73 -17.77 2.47 1.30
CA ALA A 73 -17.34 1.95 2.57
C ALA A 73 -17.50 2.94 3.75
N GLN A 74 -17.46 4.26 3.48
CA GLN A 74 -17.71 5.28 4.50
C GLN A 74 -19.16 5.27 5.03
N GLN A 75 -20.09 4.65 4.32
CA GLN A 75 -21.49 4.56 4.68
C GLN A 75 -21.88 3.20 5.26
N GLY A 76 -20.92 2.24 5.29
CA GLY A 76 -21.14 0.87 5.72
C GLY A 76 -20.40 0.50 7.00
N ASP A 77 -20.83 -0.60 7.60
CA ASP A 77 -20.14 -1.20 8.74
C ASP A 77 -19.07 -2.21 8.25
N PRO A 78 -17.77 -2.00 8.56
CA PRO A 78 -16.69 -2.88 8.15
C PRO A 78 -16.68 -4.24 8.87
N HIS A 79 -17.59 -4.48 9.79
CA HIS A 79 -17.70 -5.72 10.56
C HIS A 79 -18.91 -6.59 10.18
N THR A 80 -19.72 -6.16 9.21
CA THR A 80 -20.91 -6.90 8.76
C THR A 80 -20.55 -8.22 8.09
N PHE A 81 -19.46 -8.26 7.35
CA PHE A 81 -19.04 -9.44 6.58
C PHE A 81 -17.61 -9.85 6.89
N ASP A 82 -17.42 -11.13 7.20
CA ASP A 82 -16.10 -11.70 7.34
C ASP A 82 -15.52 -12.09 5.97
N PHE A 83 -14.35 -11.60 5.68
CA PHE A 83 -13.52 -12.03 4.57
C PHE A 83 -12.30 -12.81 5.06
N PRO A 84 -11.74 -13.74 4.26
CA PRO A 84 -10.59 -14.51 4.67
C PRO A 84 -9.43 -13.57 5.02
N LYS A 85 -8.82 -13.83 6.16
CA LYS A 85 -7.57 -13.17 6.53
C LYS A 85 -6.47 -13.73 5.65
N ALA A 86 -5.54 -12.86 5.26
CA ALA A 86 -4.39 -13.23 4.45
C ALA A 86 -3.62 -14.41 5.01
N ILE A 87 -2.72 -14.92 4.14
CA ILE A 87 -1.79 -16.00 4.44
C ILE A 87 -1.32 -15.93 5.90
N ALA A 88 -1.75 -16.90 6.68
CA ALA A 88 -1.16 -17.20 7.97
C ALA A 88 0.03 -18.18 7.74
N PRO A 89 1.12 -18.06 8.48
CA PRO A 89 1.32 -17.42 9.76
C PRO A 89 1.76 -15.94 9.67
N ARG A 90 1.74 -15.24 10.81
CA ARG A 90 2.09 -13.79 10.87
C ARG A 90 3.52 -13.48 10.43
N ASN A 91 4.45 -14.40 10.58
CA ASN A 91 5.84 -14.27 10.15
C ASN A 91 6.06 -14.48 8.64
N GLU A 92 5.03 -14.88 7.89
CA GLU A 92 5.11 -14.98 6.43
C GLU A 92 5.26 -13.57 5.82
N ARG A 93 6.37 -13.34 5.13
CA ARG A 93 6.72 -12.04 4.53
C ARG A 93 6.15 -11.88 3.12
N ARG A 94 4.93 -12.37 2.86
CA ARG A 94 4.23 -12.25 1.58
C ARG A 94 2.83 -11.70 1.79
N PHE A 95 2.33 -10.93 0.82
CA PHE A 95 0.91 -10.58 0.73
C PHE A 95 0.22 -11.51 -0.27
N SER A 96 -1.10 -11.68 -0.13
CA SER A 96 -1.94 -12.36 -1.11
C SER A 96 -3.37 -11.81 -1.02
N PHE A 97 -3.90 -11.38 -2.14
CA PHE A 97 -5.22 -10.76 -2.23
C PHE A 97 -6.19 -11.53 -3.14
N SER A 98 -5.71 -12.48 -3.94
CA SER A 98 -6.53 -13.22 -4.91
C SER A 98 -7.71 -13.97 -4.25
N GLY A 99 -7.51 -14.48 -3.04
CA GLY A 99 -8.55 -15.15 -2.27
C GLY A 99 -9.73 -14.25 -1.86
N LEU A 100 -9.52 -12.95 -1.73
CA LEU A 100 -10.56 -11.98 -1.39
C LEU A 100 -11.60 -11.86 -2.51
N LYS A 101 -11.16 -11.79 -3.77
CA LYS A 101 -12.05 -11.75 -4.94
C LYS A 101 -12.96 -12.99 -4.99
N THR A 102 -12.39 -14.18 -4.77
CA THR A 102 -13.14 -15.44 -4.78
C THR A 102 -14.17 -15.47 -3.64
N SER A 103 -13.77 -15.05 -2.45
CA SER A 103 -14.67 -14.96 -1.29
C SER A 103 -15.81 -13.98 -1.52
N LEU A 104 -15.54 -12.82 -2.13
CA LEU A 104 -16.56 -11.83 -2.49
C LEU A 104 -17.57 -12.45 -3.47
N ARG A 105 -17.09 -13.12 -4.53
CA ARG A 105 -17.96 -13.77 -5.52
C ARG A 105 -18.89 -14.78 -4.87
N TYR A 106 -18.36 -15.70 -4.05
CA TYR A 106 -19.20 -16.70 -3.36
C TYR A 106 -20.23 -16.08 -2.40
N ARG A 107 -19.94 -14.92 -1.85
CA ARG A 107 -20.88 -14.19 -1.01
C ARG A 107 -22.01 -13.61 -1.85
N MET A 108 -21.68 -12.97 -2.98
CA MET A 108 -22.67 -12.41 -3.90
C MET A 108 -23.61 -13.49 -4.45
N GLU A 109 -23.08 -14.66 -4.80
CA GLU A 109 -23.88 -15.80 -5.31
C GLU A 109 -24.95 -16.30 -4.33
N LYS A 110 -24.84 -15.93 -3.05
CA LYS A 110 -25.82 -16.29 -1.99
C LYS A 110 -26.82 -15.18 -1.67
N MET A 111 -26.74 -14.07 -2.37
CA MET A 111 -27.59 -12.90 -2.14
C MET A 111 -28.48 -12.66 -3.36
N THR A 112 -29.69 -12.20 -3.13
CA THR A 112 -30.55 -11.64 -4.18
C THR A 112 -30.02 -10.26 -4.60
N ASP A 113 -30.43 -9.79 -5.79
CA ASP A 113 -30.03 -8.47 -6.28
C ASP A 113 -30.46 -7.36 -5.31
N ALA A 114 -31.66 -7.47 -4.73
CA ALA A 114 -32.18 -6.51 -3.73
C ALA A 114 -31.35 -6.50 -2.43
N GLU A 115 -30.93 -7.68 -1.96
CA GLU A 115 -30.04 -7.78 -0.80
C GLU A 115 -28.65 -7.22 -1.11
N LEU A 116 -28.11 -7.50 -2.30
CA LEU A 116 -26.82 -6.99 -2.73
C LEU A 116 -26.83 -5.46 -2.77
N GLU A 117 -27.87 -4.85 -3.36
CA GLU A 117 -28.02 -3.40 -3.41
C GLU A 117 -28.12 -2.79 -2.00
N ALA A 118 -28.96 -3.35 -1.14
CA ALA A 118 -29.13 -2.89 0.25
C ALA A 118 -27.86 -3.02 1.09
N GLN A 119 -27.05 -4.04 0.84
CA GLN A 119 -25.82 -4.34 1.60
C GLN A 119 -24.54 -3.79 0.95
N LEU A 120 -24.63 -3.15 -0.21
CA LEU A 120 -23.45 -2.70 -0.97
C LEU A 120 -22.47 -1.86 -0.15
N PRO A 121 -22.88 -0.87 0.66
CA PRO A 121 -21.95 -0.12 1.52
C PRO A 121 -21.25 -1.01 2.55
N ASN A 122 -21.95 -1.95 3.18
CA ASN A 122 -21.39 -2.88 4.17
C ASN A 122 -20.40 -3.86 3.53
N ILE A 123 -20.71 -4.35 2.32
CA ILE A 123 -19.81 -5.22 1.54
C ILE A 123 -18.54 -4.46 1.21
N CYS A 124 -18.65 -3.23 0.69
CA CYS A 124 -17.50 -2.38 0.38
C CYS A 124 -16.64 -2.09 1.62
N ALA A 125 -17.28 -1.78 2.76
CA ALA A 125 -16.58 -1.50 4.01
C ALA A 125 -15.81 -2.73 4.52
N SER A 126 -16.44 -3.89 4.55
CA SER A 126 -15.85 -5.14 5.01
C SER A 126 -14.75 -5.64 4.07
N TYR A 127 -14.95 -5.52 2.74
CA TYR A 127 -13.96 -5.90 1.74
C TYR A 127 -12.72 -5.00 1.80
N GLN A 128 -12.91 -3.67 1.83
CA GLN A 128 -11.83 -2.72 2.02
C GLN A 128 -11.05 -2.99 3.31
N LYS A 129 -11.76 -3.23 4.42
CA LYS A 129 -11.15 -3.57 5.69
C LYS A 129 -10.26 -4.81 5.58
N ALA A 130 -10.70 -5.86 4.89
CA ALA A 130 -9.92 -7.07 4.72
C ALA A 130 -8.59 -6.84 3.97
N VAL A 131 -8.61 -5.99 2.92
CA VAL A 131 -7.39 -5.57 2.22
C VAL A 131 -6.46 -4.79 3.14
N ILE A 132 -7.00 -3.79 3.86
CA ILE A 132 -6.21 -2.92 4.74
C ILE A 132 -5.65 -3.69 5.93
N ASP A 133 -6.41 -4.60 6.52
CA ASP A 133 -5.97 -5.41 7.67
C ASP A 133 -4.76 -6.28 7.31
N GLN A 134 -4.68 -6.78 6.07
CA GLN A 134 -3.49 -7.49 5.60
C GLN A 134 -2.26 -6.58 5.58
N LEU A 135 -2.40 -5.39 4.97
CA LEU A 135 -1.31 -4.43 4.86
C LEU A 135 -0.80 -4.01 6.24
N LEU A 136 -1.72 -3.60 7.11
CA LEU A 136 -1.37 -3.14 8.46
C LEU A 136 -0.87 -4.28 9.37
N GLY A 137 -1.41 -5.49 9.21
CA GLY A 137 -1.00 -6.65 10.00
C GLY A 137 0.46 -7.04 9.73
N LYS A 138 0.89 -7.07 8.47
CA LYS A 138 2.29 -7.35 8.10
C LYS A 138 3.21 -6.20 8.49
N THR A 139 2.80 -4.96 8.26
CA THR A 139 3.56 -3.77 8.68
C THR A 139 3.77 -3.79 10.20
N LYS A 140 2.73 -4.06 10.96
CA LYS A 140 2.80 -4.17 12.42
C LYS A 140 3.78 -5.26 12.85
N HIS A 141 3.71 -6.45 12.23
CA HIS A 141 4.61 -7.56 12.57
C HIS A 141 6.08 -7.18 12.38
N ILE A 142 6.43 -6.48 11.29
CA ILE A 142 7.81 -6.01 11.07
C ILE A 142 8.21 -5.00 12.16
N LEU A 143 7.33 -4.08 12.52
CA LEU A 143 7.59 -3.11 13.60
C LEU A 143 7.68 -3.75 15.00
N GLU A 144 7.18 -4.97 15.18
CA GLU A 144 7.31 -5.73 16.44
C GLU A 144 8.67 -6.43 16.58
N VAL A 145 9.32 -6.74 15.46
CA VAL A 145 10.59 -7.51 15.46
C VAL A 145 11.82 -6.67 15.11
N GLU A 146 11.62 -5.50 14.48
CA GLU A 146 12.70 -4.63 14.02
C GLU A 146 12.40 -3.17 14.41
N SER A 147 13.43 -2.38 14.67
CA SER A 147 13.32 -0.99 15.12
C SER A 147 13.56 -0.02 13.97
N TYR A 148 12.64 0.94 13.81
CA TYR A 148 12.72 1.98 12.76
C TYR A 148 12.60 3.39 13.37
N GLN A 149 13.17 4.39 12.70
CA GLN A 149 13.01 5.80 13.05
C GLN A 149 11.77 6.41 12.36
N SER A 150 11.39 5.85 11.22
CA SER A 150 10.24 6.34 10.48
C SER A 150 9.52 5.24 9.71
N ILE A 151 8.25 5.49 9.39
CA ILE A 151 7.43 4.69 8.48
C ILE A 151 6.88 5.58 7.38
N GLY A 152 6.91 5.08 6.14
CA GLY A 152 6.37 5.76 4.95
C GLY A 152 5.21 5.01 4.31
N LEU A 153 4.33 5.76 3.65
CA LEU A 153 3.25 5.22 2.83
C LEU A 153 3.24 5.93 1.48
N SER A 154 3.32 5.16 0.38
CA SER A 154 3.40 5.66 -0.99
C SER A 154 2.58 4.83 -1.97
N GLY A 155 2.46 5.31 -3.22
CA GLY A 155 1.63 4.72 -4.29
C GLY A 155 0.19 5.21 -4.27
N GLY A 156 -0.58 4.95 -5.34
CA GLY A 156 -1.94 5.49 -5.53
C GLY A 156 -2.94 5.09 -4.45
N VAL A 157 -2.83 3.87 -3.91
CA VAL A 157 -3.70 3.39 -2.82
C VAL A 157 -3.38 4.08 -1.48
N SER A 158 -2.23 4.74 -1.37
CA SER A 158 -1.87 5.53 -0.19
C SER A 158 -2.83 6.70 0.09
N ASN A 159 -3.69 7.06 -0.88
CA ASN A 159 -4.75 8.05 -0.69
C ASN A 159 -5.95 7.53 0.10
N ASN A 160 -6.09 6.21 0.25
CA ASN A 160 -7.17 5.62 1.03
C ASN A 160 -7.09 6.08 2.50
N LYS A 161 -8.14 6.74 2.98
CA LYS A 161 -8.19 7.38 4.31
C LYS A 161 -8.05 6.36 5.44
N ALA A 162 -8.67 5.18 5.30
CA ALA A 162 -8.61 4.14 6.31
C ALA A 162 -7.20 3.54 6.42
N LEU A 163 -6.50 3.35 5.29
CA LEU A 163 -5.10 2.93 5.26
C LEU A 163 -4.19 3.99 5.88
N ARG A 164 -4.33 5.26 5.48
CA ARG A 164 -3.55 6.37 6.06
C ARG A 164 -3.70 6.44 7.57
N ALA A 165 -4.95 6.40 8.06
CA ALA A 165 -5.24 6.41 9.49
C ALA A 165 -4.63 5.19 10.21
N GLY A 166 -4.64 4.02 9.55
CA GLY A 166 -4.00 2.80 10.07
C GLY A 166 -2.49 2.95 10.24
N VAL A 167 -1.80 3.46 9.23
CA VAL A 167 -0.34 3.71 9.28
C VAL A 167 0.01 4.77 10.31
N GLN A 168 -0.80 5.84 10.42
CA GLN A 168 -0.61 6.86 11.46
C GLN A 168 -0.72 6.27 12.88
N ARG A 169 -1.72 5.41 13.12
CA ARG A 169 -1.87 4.71 14.41
C ARG A 169 -0.65 3.82 14.72
N LEU A 170 -0.11 3.12 13.73
CA LEU A 170 1.11 2.33 13.90
C LEU A 170 2.30 3.25 14.27
N ALA A 171 2.50 4.33 13.53
CA ALA A 171 3.58 5.29 13.81
C ALA A 171 3.49 5.85 15.24
N GLN A 172 2.30 6.24 15.68
CA GLN A 172 2.04 6.71 17.05
C GLN A 172 2.33 5.62 18.10
N ARG A 173 1.86 4.40 17.86
CA ARG A 173 2.06 3.26 18.77
C ARG A 173 3.53 2.94 18.99
N TYR A 174 4.33 2.97 17.91
CA TYR A 174 5.76 2.68 17.96
C TYR A 174 6.63 3.93 18.19
N LYS A 175 6.00 5.11 18.33
CA LYS A 175 6.66 6.41 18.57
C LYS A 175 7.71 6.75 17.51
N ILE A 176 7.40 6.44 16.26
CA ILE A 176 8.24 6.71 15.07
C ILE A 176 7.59 7.78 14.19
N ARG A 177 8.39 8.42 13.35
CA ARG A 177 7.88 9.42 12.41
C ARG A 177 7.04 8.79 11.32
N CYS A 178 5.92 9.44 10.97
CA CYS A 178 5.06 9.03 9.87
C CYS A 178 5.30 9.93 8.67
N MET A 179 5.68 9.33 7.54
CA MET A 179 5.96 10.03 6.28
C MET A 179 4.95 9.59 5.23
N MET A 180 4.08 10.51 4.82
CA MET A 180 3.08 10.24 3.78
C MET A 180 3.06 11.39 2.79
N ALA A 181 3.11 11.05 1.51
CA ALA A 181 2.95 12.03 0.45
C ALA A 181 1.58 12.71 0.53
N GLN A 182 1.51 13.97 0.12
CA GLN A 182 0.23 14.64 -0.13
C GLN A 182 -0.48 13.94 -1.29
N ALA A 183 -1.81 13.93 -1.28
CA ALA A 183 -2.63 13.20 -2.24
C ALA A 183 -2.27 13.51 -3.71
N GLN A 184 -1.94 14.75 -4.01
CA GLN A 184 -1.55 15.22 -5.34
C GLN A 184 -0.18 14.68 -5.82
N HIS A 185 0.63 14.09 -4.93
CA HIS A 185 1.96 13.57 -5.24
C HIS A 185 2.07 12.04 -5.13
N THR A 186 0.94 11.33 -5.05
CA THR A 186 0.93 9.86 -4.88
C THR A 186 0.84 9.10 -6.19
N GLY A 187 0.42 9.74 -7.27
CA GLY A 187 0.44 9.18 -8.63
C GLY A 187 1.76 9.44 -9.35
N ASP A 188 1.95 8.75 -10.47
CA ASP A 188 3.10 8.94 -11.33
C ASP A 188 3.15 10.38 -11.83
N ASN A 189 4.31 11.03 -11.69
CA ASN A 189 4.50 12.41 -12.16
C ASN A 189 5.98 12.69 -12.49
N ALA A 190 6.22 13.56 -13.46
CA ALA A 190 7.56 13.91 -13.90
C ALA A 190 8.41 14.61 -12.82
N ALA A 191 7.76 15.29 -11.86
CA ALA A 191 8.47 16.02 -10.81
C ALA A 191 9.22 15.08 -9.87
N MET A 192 8.70 13.86 -9.61
CA MET A 192 9.41 12.88 -8.78
C MET A 192 10.69 12.37 -9.46
N ILE A 193 10.69 12.23 -10.79
CA ILE A 193 11.86 11.82 -11.58
C ILE A 193 12.88 12.96 -11.60
N ALA A 194 12.44 14.19 -11.86
CA ALA A 194 13.31 15.35 -11.82
C ALA A 194 13.93 15.58 -10.43
N PHE A 195 13.16 15.34 -9.36
CA PHE A 195 13.66 15.42 -7.99
C PHE A 195 14.69 14.32 -7.70
N ALA A 196 14.46 13.08 -8.14
CA ALA A 196 15.42 11.99 -7.95
C ALA A 196 16.77 12.30 -8.63
N ALA A 197 16.73 12.76 -9.89
CA ALA A 197 17.94 13.19 -10.62
C ALA A 197 18.67 14.36 -9.94
N TYR A 198 17.92 15.31 -9.38
CA TYR A 198 18.49 16.43 -8.64
C TYR A 198 19.11 16.01 -7.29
N ALA A 199 18.48 15.06 -6.59
CA ALA A 199 18.96 14.58 -5.29
C ALA A 199 20.21 13.71 -5.41
N ASP A 200 20.35 12.98 -6.53
CA ASP A 200 21.53 12.19 -6.87
C ASP A 200 21.96 12.39 -8.33
N PRO A 201 22.68 13.49 -8.63
CA PRO A 201 23.16 13.77 -9.97
C PRO A 201 24.21 12.77 -10.49
N THR A 202 24.78 11.93 -9.62
CA THR A 202 25.79 10.94 -10.02
C THR A 202 25.17 9.73 -10.71
N GLY A 203 23.95 9.37 -10.35
CA GLY A 203 23.18 8.28 -10.99
C GLY A 203 22.69 8.58 -12.41
N THR A 204 22.78 9.84 -12.87
CA THR A 204 22.26 10.28 -14.18
C THR A 204 23.29 10.28 -15.31
N ASN A 205 24.55 9.94 -15.04
CA ASN A 205 25.66 10.01 -16.02
C ASN A 205 25.83 8.73 -16.84
N THR A 206 24.78 7.99 -17.12
CA THR A 206 24.86 6.88 -18.07
C THR A 206 24.59 7.38 -19.48
N SER A 207 25.56 7.21 -20.39
CA SER A 207 25.42 7.49 -21.81
C SER A 207 24.40 6.57 -22.52
N GLU A 208 23.92 5.54 -21.84
CA GLU A 208 22.94 4.57 -22.35
C GLU A 208 21.71 4.54 -21.45
N VAL A 209 20.55 4.82 -22.03
CA VAL A 209 19.24 4.66 -21.39
C VAL A 209 18.70 3.28 -21.73
N ASN A 210 18.70 2.36 -20.76
CA ASN A 210 18.12 1.05 -20.92
C ASN A 210 16.72 1.01 -20.32
N ILE A 211 15.78 0.41 -21.07
CA ILE A 211 14.41 0.17 -20.59
C ILE A 211 14.36 -1.17 -19.87
N ALA A 212 14.03 -1.15 -18.58
CA ALA A 212 13.90 -2.34 -17.76
C ALA A 212 12.55 -2.37 -17.02
N PRO A 213 11.45 -2.72 -17.72
CA PRO A 213 10.09 -2.63 -17.15
C PRO A 213 9.85 -3.52 -15.94
N SER A 214 10.66 -4.59 -15.80
CA SER A 214 10.55 -5.58 -14.72
C SER A 214 11.63 -5.42 -13.65
N LEU A 215 12.31 -4.27 -13.63
CA LEU A 215 13.38 -4.03 -12.67
C LEU A 215 12.81 -3.99 -11.24
N ARG A 216 13.39 -4.80 -10.36
CA ARG A 216 12.95 -4.88 -8.96
C ARG A 216 13.59 -3.78 -8.14
N LEU A 217 12.89 -3.34 -7.09
CA LEU A 217 13.34 -2.25 -6.21
C LEU A 217 14.69 -2.56 -5.52
N ASP A 218 14.96 -3.83 -5.23
CA ASP A 218 16.20 -4.31 -4.57
C ASP A 218 17.37 -4.55 -5.54
N GLN A 219 17.19 -4.29 -6.84
CA GLN A 219 18.25 -4.40 -7.87
C GLN A 219 18.97 -3.07 -8.12
N PHE A 220 18.61 -2.01 -7.40
CA PHE A 220 19.24 -0.68 -7.50
C PHE A 220 20.37 -0.43 -6.49
N CYS A 221 20.74 -1.41 -5.69
CA CYS A 221 21.76 -1.28 -4.64
C CYS A 221 23.06 -1.96 -5.03
#